data_f311a5ca7ac14d0f3e63af5c22989b1c
#
_entry.id   f311a5ca7ac14d0f3e63af5c22989b1c
#
_cell.length_a   1.000
_cell.length_b   1.000
_cell.length_c   1.000
_cell.angle_alpha   90.00
_cell.angle_beta   90.00
_cell.angle_gamma   90.00
#
_symmetry.space_group_name_H-M   'P 1'
#
loop_
_entity.id
_entity.type
_entity.pdbx_description
1 polymer ?
#
loop_
_entity_poly.entity_id
_entity_poly.type
_entity_poly.pdbx_seq_one_letter_code
_entity_poly.pdbx_strand_id
1 'polypeptide(L)'
;MDVIKNKVIWYANETIYKIDGDPNGIFIILGGSVNIYARDGLLLNTLGEKEILGETSTILYNKRSVTAQAGSKGASAVYLDKKDFEATLNINTSLKAV
;
A
#
# COMPACT_ATOMS: atom_id res chain seq x y z
N MET A 1 -9.13 11.86 -2.60
CA MET A 1 -7.76 11.55 -2.14
C MET A 1 -6.99 12.84 -1.94
N ASP A 2 -6.35 12.98 -0.81
CA ASP A 2 -5.51 14.14 -0.53
C ASP A 2 -4.06 13.70 -0.34
N VAL A 3 -3.11 14.51 -0.84
CA VAL A 3 -1.68 14.21 -0.71
C VAL A 3 -1.00 15.41 -0.08
N ILE A 4 -0.30 15.17 1.04
CA ILE A 4 0.48 16.19 1.74
C ILE A 4 1.87 15.62 1.94
N LYS A 5 2.83 16.07 1.12
CA LYS A 5 4.17 15.49 1.07
C LYS A 5 4.06 13.99 0.75
N ASN A 6 4.51 13.12 1.65
CA ASN A 6 4.45 11.67 1.45
C ASN A 6 3.20 11.03 2.04
N LYS A 7 2.34 11.82 2.68
CA LYS A 7 1.13 11.29 3.30
C LYS A 7 -0.03 11.35 2.33
N VAL A 8 -0.71 10.23 2.17
CA VAL A 8 -1.87 10.10 1.31
C VAL A 8 -3.08 9.78 2.19
N ILE A 9 -4.20 10.44 1.90
CA ILE A 9 -5.46 10.23 2.61
C ILE A 9 -6.50 9.83 1.57
N TRP A 10 -7.15 8.68 1.80
CA TRP A 10 -8.25 8.20 0.94
C TRP A 10 -9.55 8.30 1.70
N TYR A 11 -10.60 8.72 1.00
CA TYR A 11 -11.94 8.79 1.56
C TYR A 11 -12.58 7.40 1.57
N ALA A 12 -13.72 7.30 2.25
CA ALA A 12 -14.43 6.02 2.38
C ALA A 12 -14.62 5.35 1.02
N ASN A 13 -14.25 4.10 0.93
CA ASN A 13 -14.43 3.24 -0.25
C ASN A 13 -13.68 3.69 -1.51
N GLU A 14 -12.76 4.64 -1.39
CA GLU A 14 -11.96 5.09 -2.52
C GLU A 14 -10.98 4.01 -2.95
N THR A 15 -10.83 3.80 -4.26
CA THR A 15 -9.87 2.83 -4.79
C THR A 15 -8.45 3.37 -4.67
N ILE A 16 -7.57 2.58 -4.10
CA ILE A 16 -6.16 2.92 -3.94
C ILE A 16 -5.38 2.50 -5.17
N TYR A 17 -5.52 1.25 -5.59
CA TYR A 17 -5.02 0.76 -6.88
C TYR A 17 -5.84 -0.44 -7.30
N LYS A 18 -5.81 -0.71 -8.61
CA LYS A 18 -6.58 -1.81 -9.21
C LYS A 18 -5.65 -2.91 -9.68
N ILE A 19 -6.19 -4.12 -9.66
CA ILE A 19 -5.55 -5.29 -10.28
C ILE A 19 -5.18 -4.95 -11.73
N ASP A 20 -4.03 -5.43 -12.16
CA ASP A 20 -3.41 -5.15 -13.48
C ASP A 20 -2.91 -3.70 -13.64
N GLY A 21 -3.05 -2.87 -12.63
CA GLY A 21 -2.47 -1.54 -12.64
C GLY A 21 -0.94 -1.58 -12.53
N ASP A 22 -0.30 -0.49 -12.91
CA ASP A 22 1.15 -0.39 -12.83
C ASP A 22 1.62 -0.27 -11.38
N PRO A 23 2.81 -0.81 -11.07
CA PRO A 23 3.37 -0.71 -9.71
C PRO A 23 3.85 0.72 -9.47
N ASN A 24 3.03 1.49 -8.79
CA ASN A 24 3.28 2.93 -8.60
C ASN A 24 3.77 3.30 -7.22
N GLY A 25 4.14 2.33 -6.39
CA GLY A 25 4.72 2.62 -5.09
C GLY A 25 4.20 1.72 -3.98
N ILE A 26 4.69 2.02 -2.80
CA ILE A 26 4.44 1.24 -1.59
C ILE A 26 3.76 2.15 -0.57
N PHE A 27 2.80 1.62 0.17
CA PHE A 27 2.06 2.38 1.16
C PHE A 27 2.17 1.71 2.52
N ILE A 28 2.54 2.48 3.53
CA ILE A 28 2.54 2.01 4.92
C ILE A 28 1.34 2.67 5.60
N ILE A 29 0.39 1.86 6.04
CA ILE A 29 -0.87 2.36 6.58
C ILE A 29 -0.64 3.04 7.92
N LEU A 30 -1.12 4.28 8.04
CA LEU A 30 -1.06 5.06 9.28
C LEU A 30 -2.35 4.93 10.08
N GLY A 31 -3.48 4.80 9.41
CA GLY A 31 -4.76 4.70 10.10
C GLY A 31 -5.87 4.27 9.15
N GLY A 32 -7.01 3.93 9.71
CA GLY A 32 -8.12 3.41 8.95
C GLY A 32 -7.91 1.96 8.55
N SER A 33 -8.53 1.55 7.46
CA SER A 33 -8.41 0.19 6.97
C SER A 33 -8.39 0.15 5.44
N VAL A 34 -7.79 -0.91 4.88
CA VAL A 34 -7.73 -1.14 3.45
C VAL A 34 -8.18 -2.56 3.16
N ASN A 35 -9.16 -2.69 2.27
CA ASN A 35 -9.68 -3.99 1.84
C ASN A 35 -8.96 -4.43 0.59
N ILE A 36 -8.55 -5.68 0.56
CA ILE A 36 -7.82 -6.29 -0.56
C ILE A 36 -8.74 -7.29 -1.24
N TYR A 37 -8.93 -7.13 -2.55
CA TYR A 37 -9.84 -7.96 -3.33
C TYR A 37 -9.13 -8.69 -4.45
N ALA A 38 -9.53 -9.95 -4.67
CA ALA A 38 -9.09 -10.73 -5.83
C ALA A 38 -9.81 -10.25 -7.09
N ARG A 39 -9.38 -10.79 -8.25
CA ARG A 39 -9.94 -10.44 -9.56
C ARG A 39 -11.44 -10.66 -9.64
N ASP A 40 -11.94 -11.69 -9.00
CA ASP A 40 -13.38 -12.02 -8.99
C ASP A 40 -14.18 -11.20 -7.98
N GLY A 41 -13.53 -10.28 -7.27
CA GLY A 41 -14.20 -9.45 -6.27
C GLY A 41 -14.22 -10.05 -4.88
N LEU A 42 -13.62 -11.21 -4.68
CA LEU A 42 -13.57 -11.82 -3.36
C LEU A 42 -12.66 -11.02 -2.43
N LEU A 43 -13.16 -10.69 -1.24
CA LEU A 43 -12.35 -10.04 -0.21
C LEU A 43 -11.33 -11.04 0.33
N LEU A 44 -10.06 -10.75 0.14
CA LEU A 44 -8.97 -11.61 0.59
C LEU A 44 -8.47 -11.24 1.98
N ASN A 45 -8.44 -9.96 2.30
CA ASN A 45 -7.87 -9.49 3.55
C ASN A 45 -8.28 -8.05 3.81
N THR A 46 -8.19 -7.64 5.08
CA THR A 46 -8.33 -6.24 5.47
C THR A 46 -7.08 -5.87 6.26
N LEU A 47 -6.40 -4.84 5.78
CA LEU A 47 -5.15 -4.36 6.37
C LEU A 47 -5.42 -3.14 7.24
N GLY A 48 -4.63 -2.96 8.27
CA GLY A 48 -4.75 -1.85 9.20
C GLY A 48 -3.43 -1.15 9.45
N GLU A 49 -3.38 -0.39 10.52
CA GLU A 49 -2.24 0.42 10.91
C GLU A 49 -0.95 -0.40 10.93
N LYS A 50 0.13 0.18 10.39
CA LYS A 50 1.48 -0.38 10.30
C LYS A 50 1.64 -1.47 9.26
N GLU A 51 0.58 -1.92 8.61
CA GLU A 51 0.71 -2.90 7.55
C GLU A 51 1.10 -2.21 6.24
N ILE A 52 1.78 -2.97 5.37
CA ILE A 52 2.35 -2.47 4.13
C ILE A 52 1.57 -3.03 2.95
N LEU A 53 1.28 -2.19 1.97
CA LEU A 53 0.64 -2.67 0.74
C LEU A 53 1.38 -2.16 -0.50
N GLY A 54 1.30 -2.96 -1.57
CA GLY A 54 1.94 -2.63 -2.84
C GLY A 54 3.41 -2.98 -2.90
N GLU A 55 3.95 -3.63 -1.88
CA GLU A 55 5.37 -3.94 -1.76
C GLU A 55 5.85 -4.88 -2.86
N THR A 56 5.22 -6.03 -2.99
CA THR A 56 5.68 -7.07 -3.92
C THR A 56 5.68 -6.57 -5.36
N SER A 57 4.58 -5.97 -5.80
CA SER A 57 4.47 -5.46 -7.17
C SER A 57 5.53 -4.41 -7.46
N THR A 58 5.75 -3.50 -6.53
CA THR A 58 6.69 -2.39 -6.73
C THR A 58 8.13 -2.88 -6.75
N ILE A 59 8.51 -3.76 -5.82
CA ILE A 59 9.88 -4.28 -5.75
C ILE A 59 10.20 -5.14 -6.97
N LEU A 60 9.28 -6.00 -7.39
CA LEU A 60 9.49 -6.90 -8.53
C LEU A 60 9.13 -6.27 -9.87
N TYR A 61 8.59 -5.05 -9.84
CA TYR A 61 8.15 -4.33 -11.03
C TYR A 61 7.11 -5.10 -11.84
N ASN A 62 6.16 -5.68 -11.14
CA ASN A 62 5.05 -6.44 -11.73
C ASN A 62 3.74 -5.66 -11.62
N LYS A 63 2.80 -5.96 -12.51
CA LYS A 63 1.44 -5.42 -12.41
C LYS A 63 0.83 -5.80 -11.07
N ARG A 64 -0.09 -4.95 -10.58
CA ARG A 64 -0.81 -5.25 -9.33
C ARG A 64 -1.59 -6.55 -9.48
N SER A 65 -1.45 -7.43 -8.51
CA SER A 65 -2.13 -8.73 -8.52
C SER A 65 -3.49 -8.71 -7.83
N VAL A 66 -3.78 -7.63 -7.10
CA VAL A 66 -5.02 -7.46 -6.35
C VAL A 66 -5.47 -6.01 -6.45
N THR A 67 -6.73 -5.76 -6.08
CA THR A 67 -7.28 -4.41 -5.95
C THR A 67 -7.27 -4.02 -4.48
N ALA A 68 -6.82 -2.79 -4.18
CA ALA A 68 -6.84 -2.23 -2.83
C ALA A 68 -7.83 -1.08 -2.79
N GLN A 69 -8.69 -1.07 -1.79
CA GLN A 69 -9.73 -0.06 -1.62
C GLN A 69 -9.78 0.37 -0.15
N ALA A 70 -9.88 1.67 0.09
CA ALA A 70 -10.05 2.17 1.45
C ALA A 70 -11.35 1.62 2.04
N GLY A 71 -11.33 1.36 3.33
CA GLY A 71 -12.51 0.86 4.04
C GLY A 71 -13.58 1.92 4.19
N SER A 72 -14.67 1.56 4.88
CA SER A 72 -15.85 2.42 5.04
C SER A 72 -15.57 3.72 5.78
N LYS A 73 -14.47 3.79 6.49
CA LYS A 73 -14.07 5.01 7.24
C LYS A 73 -12.85 5.69 6.61
N GLY A 74 -12.46 5.26 5.43
CA GLY A 74 -11.26 5.79 4.78
C GLY A 74 -9.98 5.18 5.31
N ALA A 75 -8.86 5.70 4.82
CA ALA A 75 -7.54 5.24 5.24
C ALA A 75 -6.51 6.34 5.01
N SER A 76 -5.39 6.25 5.71
CA SER A 76 -4.25 7.11 5.45
C SER A 76 -2.98 6.27 5.47
N ALA A 77 -1.97 6.72 4.71
CA ALA A 77 -0.72 5.98 4.58
C ALA A 77 0.43 6.92 4.24
N VAL A 78 1.63 6.42 4.45
CA VAL A 78 2.85 7.05 3.93
C VAL A 78 3.14 6.37 2.58
N TYR A 79 3.36 7.19 1.56
CA TYR A 79 3.76 6.71 0.24
C TYR A 79 5.27 6.69 0.12
N LEU A 80 5.81 5.60 -0.38
CA LEU A 80 7.23 5.46 -0.69
C LEU A 80 7.37 4.86 -2.09
N ASP A 81 8.27 5.43 -2.89
CA ASP A 81 8.64 4.75 -4.12
C ASP A 81 9.63 3.62 -3.80
N LYS A 82 10.01 2.84 -4.81
CA LYS A 82 10.90 1.72 -4.60
C LYS A 82 12.22 2.15 -3.97
N LYS A 83 12.79 3.25 -4.46
CA LYS A 83 14.09 3.76 -4.00
C LYS A 83 14.01 4.18 -2.52
N ASP A 84 12.97 4.91 -2.16
CA ASP A 84 12.79 5.36 -0.78
C ASP A 84 12.55 4.20 0.17
N PHE A 85 11.79 3.21 -0.28
CA PHE A 85 11.53 2.01 0.50
C PHE A 85 12.83 1.23 0.76
N GLU A 86 13.65 1.04 -0.27
CA GLU A 86 14.94 0.37 -0.14
C GLU A 86 15.87 1.13 0.80
N ALA A 87 15.89 2.46 0.72
CA ALA A 87 16.69 3.30 1.61
C ALA A 87 16.23 3.13 3.07
N THR A 88 14.92 3.08 3.29
CA THR A 88 14.36 2.86 4.62
C THR A 88 14.78 1.50 5.19
N LEU A 89 14.75 0.47 4.36
CA LEU A 89 15.21 -0.85 4.77
C LEU A 89 16.69 -0.86 5.10
N ASN A 90 17.50 -0.12 4.36
CA ASN A 90 18.94 -0.06 4.59
C ASN A 90 19.29 0.63 5.90
N ILE A 91 18.51 1.64 6.29
CA ILE A 91 18.68 2.31 7.58
C ILE A 91 18.50 1.30 8.72
N ASN A 92 17.63 0.32 8.52
CA ASN A 92 17.32 -0.70 9.51
C ASN A 92 18.02 -2.04 9.20
N THR A 93 19.17 -1.99 8.53
CA THR A 93 19.86 -3.18 8.05
C THR A 93 20.20 -4.15 9.19
N SER A 94 20.58 -3.65 10.34
CA SER A 94 20.91 -4.50 11.48
C SER A 94 19.72 -5.38 11.90
N LEU A 95 18.51 -4.91 11.71
CA LEU A 95 17.31 -5.67 12.02
C LEU A 95 17.05 -6.74 10.97
N LYS A 96 17.42 -6.46 9.73
CA LYS A 96 17.19 -7.38 8.62
C LYS A 96 18.28 -8.43 8.48
N ALA A 97 19.47 -8.11 8.86
CA ALA A 97 20.62 -8.99 8.72
C ALA A 97 20.60 -10.17 9.70
N VAL A 98 19.67 -10.18 10.58
CA VAL A 98 19.58 -11.22 11.60
C VAL A 98 19.08 -12.55 11.07
#